data_efd26bb00b83c571096d0d7d55e5535f
#
_entry.id   efd26bb00b83c571096d0d7d55e5535f
#
_cell.length_a   1.000
_cell.length_b   1.000
_cell.length_c   1.000
_cell.angle_alpha   90.00
_cell.angle_beta   90.00
_cell.angle_gamma   90.00
#
_symmetry.space_group_name_H-M   'P 1'
#
loop_
_entity.id
_entity.type
_entity.pdbx_description
1 polymer ?
#
loop_
_entity_poly.entity_id
_entity_poly.type
_entity_poly.pdbx_seq_one_letter_code
_entity_poly.pdbx_strand_id
1 'polypeptide(L)' 'PFAGVPLPLHVVLAEFDLSLARLQSLSPGDTIPLAMGRQVPLMAGETLIGHGSVGTAEDRMAIRLTRLPNSASHQGFAQ' A
#
# COMPACT_ATOMS: atom_id res chain seq x y z
N PRO A 1 -1.76 24.79 10.31
CA PRO A 1 -3.17 24.61 10.64
C PRO A 1 -3.74 23.27 10.21
N PHE A 2 -3.05 22.57 9.32
CA PHE A 2 -3.54 21.28 8.90
C PHE A 2 -2.79 20.13 9.54
N ALA A 3 -1.84 20.42 10.41
CA ALA A 3 -0.99 19.37 10.95
C ALA A 3 -1.74 18.34 11.77
N GLY A 4 -2.87 18.67 12.32
CA GLY A 4 -3.63 17.73 13.12
C GLY A 4 -4.77 17.06 12.39
N VAL A 5 -4.93 17.29 11.10
CA VAL A 5 -6.03 16.72 10.34
C VAL A 5 -5.68 15.30 9.91
N PRO A 6 -6.50 14.31 10.26
CA PRO A 6 -6.21 12.94 9.85
C PRO A 6 -6.31 12.79 8.33
N LEU A 7 -5.40 12.03 7.78
CA LEU A 7 -5.39 11.75 6.36
C LEU A 7 -5.45 10.23 6.18
N PRO A 8 -6.49 9.70 5.54
CA PRO A 8 -6.57 8.25 5.38
C PRO A 8 -5.55 7.77 4.37
N LEU A 9 -4.81 6.76 4.76
CA LEU A 9 -3.81 6.14 3.90
C LEU A 9 -4.14 4.67 3.74
N HIS A 10 -3.70 4.10 2.62
CA HIS A 10 -3.86 2.66 2.42
C HIS A 10 -2.65 2.12 1.68
N VAL A 11 -2.45 0.83 1.80
CA VAL A 11 -1.35 0.13 1.17
C VAL A 11 -1.93 -0.92 0.25
N VAL A 12 -1.44 -0.98 -0.98
CA VAL A 12 -1.90 -1.98 -1.93
C VAL A 12 -1.00 -3.19 -1.79
N LEU A 13 -1.52 -4.25 -1.19
CA LEU A 13 -0.74 -5.44 -0.93
C LEU A 13 -0.51 -6.29 -2.17
N ALA A 14 -1.48 -6.36 -3.05
CA ALA A 14 -1.36 -7.17 -4.26
C ALA A 14 -2.42 -6.75 -5.25
N GLU A 15 -2.10 -6.95 -6.52
CA GLU A 15 -3.07 -6.77 -7.59
C GLU A 15 -2.97 -8.00 -8.48
N PHE A 16 -4.10 -8.45 -8.99
CA PHE A 16 -4.10 -9.63 -9.82
C PHE A 16 -5.32 -9.61 -10.72
N ASP A 17 -5.22 -10.37 -11.81
CA ASP A 17 -6.31 -10.49 -12.76
C ASP A 17 -7.12 -11.73 -12.44
N LEU A 18 -8.42 -11.62 -12.61
CA LEU A 18 -9.32 -12.74 -12.37
C LEU A 18 -10.31 -12.77 -13.51
N SER A 19 -10.51 -13.95 -14.08
CA SER A 19 -11.49 -14.06 -15.16
C SER A 19 -12.89 -13.81 -14.62
N LEU A 20 -13.77 -13.35 -15.48
CA LEU A 20 -15.14 -13.11 -15.08
C LEU A 20 -15.80 -14.41 -14.60
N ALA A 21 -15.51 -15.51 -15.27
CA ALA A 21 -16.08 -16.80 -14.85
C ALA A 21 -15.63 -17.17 -13.44
N ARG A 22 -14.37 -16.96 -13.13
CA ARG A 22 -13.85 -17.26 -11.81
C ARG A 22 -14.49 -16.35 -10.77
N LEU A 23 -14.62 -15.07 -11.11
CA LEU A 23 -15.23 -14.10 -10.20
C LEU A 23 -16.66 -14.52 -9.85
N GLN A 24 -17.41 -14.97 -10.85
CA GLN A 24 -18.80 -15.37 -10.63
C GLN A 24 -18.94 -16.65 -9.84
N SER A 25 -17.89 -17.45 -9.77
CA SER A 25 -17.93 -18.71 -9.05
C SER A 25 -17.36 -18.62 -7.64
N LEU A 26 -16.95 -17.44 -7.20
CA LEU A 26 -16.39 -17.28 -5.86
C LEU A 26 -17.46 -17.44 -4.81
N SER A 27 -17.09 -18.08 -3.71
CA SER A 27 -17.98 -18.33 -2.59
C SER A 27 -17.24 -18.05 -1.29
N PRO A 28 -17.98 -17.75 -0.23
CA PRO A 28 -17.32 -17.60 1.07
C PRO A 28 -16.56 -18.88 1.43
N GLY A 29 -15.35 -18.70 1.91
CA GLY A 29 -14.49 -19.84 2.22
C GLY A 29 -13.47 -20.14 1.15
N ASP A 30 -13.65 -19.60 -0.05
CA ASP A 30 -12.65 -19.76 -1.10
C ASP A 30 -11.40 -18.99 -0.74
N THR A 31 -10.26 -19.46 -1.23
CA THR A 31 -9.01 -18.75 -1.03
C THR A 31 -8.44 -18.34 -2.37
N ILE A 32 -7.87 -17.15 -2.39
CA ILE A 32 -7.24 -16.61 -3.58
C ILE A 32 -5.78 -16.36 -3.23
N PRO A 33 -4.84 -17.09 -3.84
CA PRO A 33 -3.43 -16.85 -3.53
C PRO A 33 -2.98 -15.51 -4.09
N LEU A 34 -2.21 -14.79 -3.29
CA LEU A 34 -1.70 -13.49 -3.67
C LEU A 34 -0.18 -13.54 -3.69
N ALA A 35 0.39 -12.95 -4.71
CA ALA A 35 1.83 -12.77 -4.78
C ALA A 35 2.14 -11.34 -4.37
N MET A 36 2.77 -11.18 -3.21
CA MET A 36 3.14 -9.86 -2.73
C MET A 36 4.56 -9.55 -3.14
N GLY A 37 4.75 -8.34 -3.65
CA GLY A 37 6.09 -7.89 -3.95
C GLY A 37 6.86 -7.53 -2.70
N ARG A 38 8.15 -7.31 -2.87
CA ARG A 38 8.98 -6.90 -1.75
C ARG A 38 8.61 -5.52 -1.28
N GLN A 39 8.15 -4.70 -2.18
CA GLN A 39 7.76 -3.34 -1.86
C GLN A 39 6.34 -3.10 -2.32
N VAL A 40 5.59 -2.43 -1.50
CA VAL A 40 4.20 -2.12 -1.79
C VAL A 40 4.02 -0.62 -1.73
N PRO A 41 3.12 -0.08 -2.56
CA PRO A 41 2.89 1.36 -2.55
C PRO A 41 2.01 1.79 -1.38
N LEU A 42 2.36 2.92 -0.81
CA LEU A 42 1.54 3.59 0.19
C LEU A 42 0.81 4.73 -0.51
N MET A 43 -0.49 4.75 -0.38
CA MET A 43 -1.33 5.66 -1.14
C MET A 43 -2.17 6.53 -0.22
N ALA A 44 -2.42 7.74 -0.67
CA ALA A 44 -3.45 8.61 -0.10
C ALA A 44 -4.46 8.83 -1.22
N GLY A 45 -5.59 8.12 -1.17
CA GLY A 45 -6.50 8.12 -2.30
C GLY A 45 -5.82 7.53 -3.52
N GLU A 46 -5.72 8.30 -4.58
CA GLU A 46 -5.03 7.84 -5.79
C GLU A 46 -3.62 8.40 -5.88
N THR A 47 -3.16 9.07 -4.86
CA THR A 47 -1.84 9.70 -4.88
C THR A 47 -0.82 8.79 -4.22
N LEU A 48 0.26 8.55 -4.93
CA LEU A 48 1.34 7.74 -4.38
C LEU A 48 2.16 8.57 -3.41
N ILE A 49 2.26 8.10 -2.17
CA ILE A 49 3.03 8.76 -1.14
C ILE A 49 4.45 8.18 -1.05
N GLY A 50 4.57 6.89 -1.17
CA GLY A 50 5.87 6.25 -1.06
C GLY A 50 5.74 4.76 -1.21
N HIS A 51 6.80 4.05 -0.86
CA HIS A 51 6.84 2.60 -0.92
C HIS A 51 7.42 2.07 0.38
N GLY A 52 7.08 0.84 0.69
CA GLY A 52 7.62 0.21 1.87
C GLY A 52 7.51 -1.29 1.81
N SER A 53 8.05 -1.94 2.80
CA SER A 53 7.94 -3.38 2.93
C SER A 53 6.99 -3.70 4.07
N VAL A 54 6.20 -4.75 3.89
CA VAL A 54 5.22 -5.16 4.87
C VAL A 54 5.82 -6.20 5.77
N GLY A 55 5.56 -6.10 7.05
CA GLY A 55 6.01 -7.06 8.02
C GLY A 55 5.19 -6.93 9.29
N THR A 56 5.75 -7.39 10.38
CA THR A 56 5.07 -7.28 11.66
C THR A 56 5.92 -6.49 12.63
N ALA A 57 5.25 -5.75 13.49
CA ALA A 57 5.89 -5.04 14.59
C ALA A 57 4.96 -5.14 15.78
N GLU A 58 5.47 -5.67 16.88
CA GLU A 58 4.69 -5.78 18.12
C GLU A 58 3.36 -6.52 17.90
N ASP A 59 3.43 -7.61 17.17
CA ASP A 59 2.27 -8.48 16.87
C ASP A 59 1.24 -7.81 15.98
N ARG A 60 1.59 -6.77 15.29
CA ARG A 60 0.71 -6.11 14.35
C ARG A 60 1.36 -6.05 12.99
N MET A 61 0.52 -6.02 11.97
CA MET A 61 1.02 -5.76 10.62
C MET A 61 1.52 -4.34 10.56
N ALA A 62 2.63 -4.15 9.87
CA ALA A 62 3.25 -2.85 9.77
C ALA A 62 3.89 -2.67 8.41
N ILE A 63 4.09 -1.43 8.03
CA ILE A 63 4.83 -1.12 6.82
C ILE A 63 6.07 -0.32 7.21
N ARG A 64 7.22 -0.74 6.70
CA ARG A 64 8.45 0.02 6.89
C ARG A 64 8.70 0.81 5.63
N LEU A 65 8.72 2.12 5.73
CA LEU A 65 8.91 2.96 4.57
C LEU A 65 10.34 2.85 4.06
N THR A 66 10.48 2.68 2.76
CA THR A 66 11.78 2.58 2.13
C THR A 66 11.99 3.70 1.13
N ARG A 67 10.92 4.31 0.64
CA ARG A 67 11.03 5.41 -0.31
C ARG A 67 9.91 6.39 -0.09
N LEU A 68 10.25 7.67 -0.14
CA LEU A 68 9.28 8.75 -0.02
C LEU A 68 9.59 9.76 -1.11
N PRO A 69 8.98 9.61 -2.28
CA PRO A 69 9.28 10.52 -3.38
C PRO A 69 9.07 11.98 -3.03
N ASN A 70 8.05 12.26 -2.23
CA ASN A 70 7.81 13.62 -1.86
C ASN A 70 8.92 14.18 -1.00
N SER A 71 9.46 13.38 -0.16
CA SER A 71 10.56 13.79 0.64
C SER A 71 11.75 14.15 -0.21
N ALA A 72 12.02 13.35 -1.19
CA ALA A 72 13.07 13.64 -2.11
C ALA A 72 12.80 14.92 -2.86
N SER A 73 11.59 15.13 -3.25
CA SER A 73 11.23 16.34 -3.91
C SER A 73 11.44 17.52 -3.05
N HIS A 74 11.03 17.42 -1.85
CA HIS A 74 11.25 18.44 -0.93
C HIS A 74 12.68 18.79 -0.81
N GLN A 75 13.46 17.82 -0.69
CA GLN A 75 14.82 18.04 -0.53
C GLN A 75 15.41 18.65 -1.72
N GLY A 76 14.90 18.27 -2.84
CA GLY A 76 15.42 18.78 -4.06
C GLY A 76 15.27 20.24 -4.18
N PHE A 77 14.26 20.81 -3.59
CA PHE A 77 14.15 22.21 -3.80
C PHE A 77 14.53 22.95 -2.57
N ALA A 78 14.55 22.32 -1.51
CA ALA A 78 14.88 23.01 -0.34
C ALA A 78 16.31 23.30 -0.29
N GLN A 79 16.95 22.73 -1.12
CA GLN A 79 18.29 22.89 -1.05
C GLN A 79 18.84 23.76 -1.86
#